data_d96d4c56e4c8eb1b718c19246070a27f
#
_entry.id   d96d4c56e4c8eb1b718c19246070a27f
#
_cell.length_a   1.000
_cell.length_b   1.000
_cell.length_c   1.000
_cell.angle_alpha   90.00
_cell.angle_beta   90.00
_cell.angle_gamma   90.00
#
_symmetry.space_group_name_H-M   'P 1'
#
loop_
_entity.id
_entity.type
_entity.pdbx_description
1 polymer ?
#
loop_
_entity_poly.entity_id
_entity_poly.type
_entity_poly.pdbx_seq_one_letter_code
_entity_poly.pdbx_strand_id
1 'polypeptide(L)'
;MKHEGTPQGTATPDASGLGPDRRPELDPGFGRHRFGGLSSKLLLLTIVFVMIAEVLIYVPSIANFRNTWLMDRLTTAGVAASVLAETNTLAPRLQEELLRTTGAVAIALDQGAQRRLIAMSNVPTQVDFVVDMAEVTPLTSILGSFAILTYRGDGVMRAVAAGQMGHTERVDVVFPVALLQQDMLAFSGRILALSLVISGITAALVYITLRAIFIRPLRRLTRSMEQFAENPEDGSRIIKVSGRRDELGDAEVRLAAMEEALSRALHQKQRLADLGLAVSKINHDLRNLLASAQLFLERLEHVPDPTVNRLAPKILATLDRAVGYKI
;
A
#
# COMPACT_ATOMS: atom_id res chain seq x y z
N MET A 1 -29.74 -36.89 58.50
CA MET A 1 -30.00 -36.00 59.61
C MET A 1 -30.15 -34.58 59.04
N LYS A 2 -31.43 -34.16 58.90
CA LYS A 2 -31.99 -32.94 59.51
C LYS A 2 -31.37 -31.65 58.99
N HIS A 3 -31.99 -30.66 58.48
CA HIS A 3 -33.36 -30.10 58.38
C HIS A 3 -33.18 -28.77 57.64
N GLU A 4 -34.04 -28.51 56.68
CA GLU A 4 -35.08 -27.45 56.69
C GLU A 4 -34.59 -26.00 56.75
N GLY A 5 -34.98 -25.23 55.79
CA GLY A 5 -35.98 -24.18 55.85
C GLY A 5 -35.92 -23.19 54.70
N THR A 6 -36.92 -23.24 53.87
CA THR A 6 -37.41 -22.09 53.06
C THR A 6 -38.09 -21.08 54.02
N PRO A 7 -38.20 -19.75 53.67
CA PRO A 7 -39.25 -19.37 52.73
C PRO A 7 -38.98 -18.19 51.81
N GLN A 8 -39.77 -18.19 50.78
CA GLN A 8 -40.12 -17.18 49.79
C GLN A 8 -40.24 -15.75 50.31
N GLY A 9 -39.62 -14.83 49.58
CA GLY A 9 -39.95 -13.41 49.64
C GLY A 9 -40.15 -12.92 48.21
N THR A 10 -41.41 -12.73 47.83
CA THR A 10 -41.87 -12.07 46.61
C THR A 10 -41.48 -10.59 46.65
N ALA A 11 -40.52 -10.18 45.82
CA ALA A 11 -40.23 -8.77 45.59
C ALA A 11 -40.82 -8.36 44.22
N THR A 12 -41.75 -7.47 44.24
CA THR A 12 -42.33 -6.70 43.14
C THR A 12 -41.22 -5.99 42.34
N PRO A 13 -41.31 -5.94 40.99
CA PRO A 13 -40.33 -5.15 40.22
C PRO A 13 -40.65 -3.67 40.35
N ASP A 14 -39.73 -2.94 40.93
CA ASP A 14 -39.70 -1.48 41.00
C ASP A 14 -39.49 -0.91 39.59
N ALA A 15 -40.51 -0.22 39.06
CA ALA A 15 -40.52 0.43 37.78
C ALA A 15 -40.09 1.89 37.89
N SER A 16 -38.85 2.10 38.36
CA SER A 16 -38.25 3.46 38.40
C SER A 16 -36.75 3.41 38.04
N GLY A 17 -36.43 3.25 36.76
CA GLY A 17 -35.07 3.20 36.27
C GLY A 17 -34.88 3.55 34.80
N LEU A 18 -35.63 4.54 34.30
CA LEU A 18 -35.24 5.24 33.07
C LEU A 18 -34.07 6.20 33.45
N GLY A 19 -32.87 5.65 33.52
CA GLY A 19 -31.67 6.45 33.64
C GLY A 19 -31.43 7.28 32.37
N PRO A 20 -30.74 8.42 32.48
CA PRO A 20 -30.56 9.38 31.39
C PRO A 20 -29.89 8.70 30.21
N ASP A 21 -30.46 8.96 29.05
CA ASP A 21 -30.01 8.66 27.69
C ASP A 21 -28.48 8.60 27.56
N ARG A 22 -27.89 7.40 27.62
CA ARG A 22 -26.48 7.18 27.30
C ARG A 22 -26.35 7.37 25.80
N ARG A 23 -26.06 8.60 25.39
CA ARG A 23 -25.47 8.84 24.08
C ARG A 23 -24.28 7.90 23.97
N PRO A 24 -24.14 7.11 22.89
CA PRO A 24 -22.91 6.38 22.66
C PRO A 24 -21.78 7.41 22.59
N GLU A 25 -20.93 7.44 23.62
CA GLU A 25 -19.64 8.12 23.54
C GLU A 25 -18.92 7.51 22.35
N LEU A 26 -18.90 8.24 21.25
CA LEU A 26 -18.00 7.96 20.14
C LEU A 26 -16.60 8.13 20.71
N ASP A 27 -15.95 6.99 20.99
CA ASP A 27 -14.59 6.89 21.48
C ASP A 27 -13.67 7.75 20.58
N PRO A 28 -13.02 8.81 21.08
CA PRO A 28 -12.12 9.65 20.30
C PRO A 28 -10.81 8.94 19.90
N GLY A 29 -10.75 7.61 20.04
CA GLY A 29 -9.61 6.76 19.73
C GLY A 29 -9.26 6.63 18.23
N PHE A 30 -10.04 7.18 17.30
CA PHE A 30 -9.77 7.07 15.85
C PHE A 30 -8.60 7.93 15.32
N GLY A 31 -7.87 8.64 16.18
CA GLY A 31 -6.94 9.71 15.79
C GLY A 31 -5.44 9.40 15.78
N ARG A 32 -4.96 8.18 16.03
CA ARG A 32 -3.49 7.93 16.12
C ARG A 32 -3.03 6.67 15.37
N HIS A 33 -3.28 6.56 14.09
CA HIS A 33 -2.50 5.66 13.24
C HIS A 33 -1.13 6.27 12.91
N ARG A 34 -0.22 6.20 13.88
CA ARG A 34 1.22 6.36 13.67
C ARG A 34 1.69 5.16 12.82
N PHE A 35 2.25 5.41 11.62
CA PHE A 35 2.95 4.45 10.75
C PHE A 35 2.19 3.25 10.14
N GLY A 36 0.86 3.19 10.19
CA GLY A 36 0.08 2.09 9.60
C GLY A 36 -0.93 2.51 8.52
N GLY A 37 -0.91 3.74 8.06
CA GLY A 37 -1.85 4.24 7.06
C GLY A 37 -1.67 3.57 5.68
N LEU A 38 -2.74 3.53 4.88
CA LEU A 38 -2.75 3.01 3.51
C LEU A 38 -1.57 3.53 2.68
N SER A 39 -1.18 4.81 2.87
CA SER A 39 -0.02 5.45 2.24
C SER A 39 1.31 4.75 2.54
N SER A 40 1.53 4.32 3.79
CA SER A 40 2.76 3.64 4.20
C SER A 40 2.84 2.23 3.63
N LYS A 41 1.71 1.50 3.58
CA LYS A 41 1.64 0.16 2.99
C LYS A 41 1.89 0.19 1.48
N LEU A 42 1.33 1.18 0.79
CA LEU A 42 1.55 1.38 -0.64
C LEU A 42 3.00 1.76 -0.95
N LEU A 43 3.61 2.64 -0.15
CA LEU A 43 5.03 2.98 -0.28
C LEU A 43 5.92 1.75 -0.09
N LEU A 44 5.67 0.96 0.96
CA LEU A 44 6.42 -0.28 1.21
C LEU A 44 6.27 -1.26 0.03
N LEU A 45 5.05 -1.45 -0.47
CA LEU A 45 4.79 -2.32 -1.61
C LEU A 45 5.56 -1.86 -2.86
N THR A 46 5.55 -0.55 -3.14
CA THR A 46 6.30 0.03 -4.26
C THR A 46 7.81 -0.22 -4.11
N ILE A 47 8.37 -0.02 -2.92
CA ILE A 47 9.79 -0.29 -2.64
C ILE A 47 10.10 -1.78 -2.87
N VAL A 48 9.27 -2.69 -2.38
CA VAL A 48 9.47 -4.14 -2.58
C VAL A 48 9.44 -4.50 -4.07
N PHE A 49 8.47 -3.97 -4.84
CA PHE A 49 8.40 -4.21 -6.28
C PHE A 49 9.65 -3.70 -7.02
N VAL A 50 10.10 -2.51 -6.66
CA VAL A 50 11.31 -1.91 -7.23
C VAL A 50 12.54 -2.77 -6.90
N MET A 51 12.69 -3.22 -5.66
CA MET A 51 13.79 -4.10 -5.24
C MET A 51 13.78 -5.44 -5.99
N ILE A 52 12.61 -6.03 -6.20
CA ILE A 52 12.49 -7.26 -7.00
C ILE A 52 12.91 -7.01 -8.45
N ALA A 53 12.44 -5.93 -9.06
CA ALA A 53 12.79 -5.55 -10.43
C ALA A 53 14.30 -5.32 -10.56
N GLU A 54 14.93 -4.68 -9.57
CA GLU A 54 16.38 -4.43 -9.55
C GLU A 54 17.18 -5.73 -9.51
N VAL A 55 16.81 -6.67 -8.65
CA VAL A 55 17.45 -7.99 -8.61
C VAL A 55 17.28 -8.73 -9.93
N LEU A 56 16.08 -8.66 -10.54
CA LEU A 56 15.79 -9.32 -11.81
C LEU A 56 16.62 -8.76 -12.98
N ILE A 57 16.96 -7.49 -12.95
CA ILE A 57 17.81 -6.83 -13.95
C ILE A 57 19.29 -7.07 -13.66
N TYR A 58 19.71 -6.90 -12.41
CA TYR A 58 21.13 -7.00 -12.02
C TYR A 58 21.70 -8.40 -12.23
N VAL A 59 20.99 -9.45 -11.80
CA VAL A 59 21.49 -10.82 -11.84
C VAL A 59 21.84 -11.29 -13.26
N PRO A 60 20.98 -11.14 -14.28
CA PRO A 60 21.32 -11.48 -15.66
C PRO A 60 22.40 -10.55 -16.23
N SER A 61 22.41 -9.26 -15.84
CA SER A 61 23.37 -8.28 -16.37
C SER A 61 24.79 -8.61 -15.97
N ILE A 62 25.02 -8.97 -14.69
CA ILE A 62 26.36 -9.35 -14.22
C ILE A 62 26.86 -10.66 -14.84
N ALA A 63 25.94 -11.62 -15.06
CA ALA A 63 26.25 -12.87 -15.73
C ALA A 63 26.64 -12.64 -17.21
N ASN A 64 25.89 -11.80 -17.89
CA ASN A 64 26.17 -11.42 -19.27
C ASN A 64 27.48 -10.63 -19.39
N PHE A 65 27.75 -9.70 -18.48
CA PHE A 65 29.01 -8.96 -18.43
C PHE A 65 30.20 -9.91 -18.30
N ARG A 66 30.16 -10.89 -17.38
CA ARG A 66 31.19 -11.89 -17.21
C ARG A 66 31.44 -12.66 -18.51
N ASN A 67 30.38 -13.14 -19.16
CA ASN A 67 30.52 -13.91 -20.38
C ASN A 67 31.07 -13.08 -21.54
N THR A 68 30.59 -11.84 -21.70
CA THR A 68 31.13 -10.91 -22.72
C THR A 68 32.58 -10.58 -22.46
N TRP A 69 32.96 -10.28 -21.22
CA TRP A 69 34.34 -10.01 -20.85
C TRP A 69 35.27 -11.17 -21.19
N LEU A 70 34.86 -12.40 -20.85
CA LEU A 70 35.64 -13.61 -21.16
C LEU A 70 35.74 -13.81 -22.67
N MET A 71 34.67 -13.67 -23.41
CA MET A 71 34.65 -13.87 -24.86
C MET A 71 35.53 -12.84 -25.58
N ASP A 72 35.49 -11.57 -25.19
CA ASP A 72 36.32 -10.50 -25.76
C ASP A 72 37.81 -10.79 -25.55
N ARG A 73 38.19 -11.22 -24.34
CA ARG A 73 39.58 -11.56 -24.02
C ARG A 73 40.07 -12.82 -24.75
N LEU A 74 39.22 -13.86 -24.81
CA LEU A 74 39.51 -15.09 -25.54
C LEU A 74 39.66 -14.81 -27.05
N THR A 75 38.80 -13.97 -27.62
CA THR A 75 38.87 -13.59 -29.03
C THR A 75 40.14 -12.81 -29.33
N THR A 76 40.43 -11.82 -28.49
CA THR A 76 41.67 -11.01 -28.64
C THR A 76 42.92 -11.88 -28.52
N ALA A 77 42.98 -12.75 -27.51
CA ALA A 77 44.08 -13.67 -27.31
C ALA A 77 44.21 -14.68 -28.47
N GLY A 78 43.09 -15.18 -28.96
CA GLY A 78 43.03 -16.14 -30.07
C GLY A 78 43.55 -15.56 -31.37
N VAL A 79 43.10 -14.34 -31.74
CA VAL A 79 43.56 -13.66 -32.94
C VAL A 79 45.08 -13.37 -32.85
N ALA A 80 45.55 -12.85 -31.73
CA ALA A 80 46.97 -12.56 -31.54
C ALA A 80 47.81 -13.84 -31.53
N ALA A 81 47.31 -14.91 -30.90
CA ALA A 81 47.99 -16.20 -30.85
C ALA A 81 48.07 -16.90 -32.22
N SER A 82 46.99 -16.82 -33.04
CA SER A 82 47.00 -17.44 -34.38
C SER A 82 47.99 -16.77 -35.30
N VAL A 83 48.10 -15.43 -35.30
CA VAL A 83 49.08 -14.70 -36.09
C VAL A 83 50.52 -15.06 -35.67
N LEU A 84 50.76 -15.24 -34.39
CA LEU A 84 52.06 -15.57 -33.85
C LEU A 84 52.41 -17.07 -33.98
N ALA A 85 51.39 -17.94 -34.10
CA ALA A 85 51.61 -19.39 -34.28
C ALA A 85 52.23 -19.76 -35.62
N GLU A 86 52.07 -18.92 -36.66
CA GLU A 86 52.72 -19.12 -37.96
C GLU A 86 54.24 -18.89 -37.88
N THR A 87 54.74 -18.20 -36.86
CA THR A 87 56.16 -17.93 -36.65
C THR A 87 56.73 -19.00 -35.73
N ASN A 88 57.72 -19.76 -36.24
CA ASN A 88 58.26 -20.95 -35.57
C ASN A 88 59.01 -20.65 -34.23
N THR A 89 59.45 -19.42 -34.02
CA THR A 89 60.08 -18.97 -32.78
C THR A 89 59.65 -17.57 -32.43
N LEU A 90 58.87 -17.45 -31.35
CA LEU A 90 58.48 -16.16 -30.78
C LEU A 90 59.65 -15.57 -29.99
N ALA A 91 60.00 -14.35 -30.32
CA ALA A 91 60.97 -13.60 -29.51
C ALA A 91 60.38 -13.38 -28.10
N PRO A 92 61.15 -13.55 -27.02
CA PRO A 92 60.62 -13.43 -25.65
C PRO A 92 59.89 -12.10 -25.36
N ARG A 93 60.36 -11.02 -26.01
CA ARG A 93 59.66 -9.69 -25.90
C ARG A 93 58.25 -9.67 -26.44
N LEU A 94 57.99 -10.36 -27.54
CA LEU A 94 56.65 -10.44 -28.14
C LEU A 94 55.69 -11.30 -27.28
N GLN A 95 56.22 -12.33 -26.64
CA GLN A 95 55.47 -13.14 -25.68
C GLN A 95 55.04 -12.32 -24.47
N GLU A 96 55.96 -11.54 -23.90
CA GLU A 96 55.69 -10.67 -22.75
C GLU A 96 54.66 -9.55 -23.10
N GLU A 97 54.82 -8.94 -24.28
CA GLU A 97 53.89 -7.90 -24.75
C GLU A 97 52.48 -8.45 -25.00
N LEU A 98 52.39 -9.64 -25.58
CA LEU A 98 51.11 -10.34 -25.75
C LEU A 98 50.41 -10.61 -24.43
N LEU A 99 51.11 -11.17 -23.46
CA LEU A 99 50.57 -11.44 -22.12
C LEU A 99 50.14 -10.14 -21.42
N ARG A 100 50.92 -9.07 -21.54
CA ARG A 100 50.59 -7.76 -20.95
C ARG A 100 49.38 -7.12 -21.59
N THR A 101 49.25 -7.20 -22.92
CA THR A 101 48.14 -6.60 -23.67
C THR A 101 46.81 -7.34 -23.41
N THR A 102 46.88 -8.66 -23.34
CA THR A 102 45.69 -9.49 -23.08
C THR A 102 45.35 -9.59 -21.59
N GLY A 103 46.31 -9.26 -20.70
CA GLY A 103 46.17 -9.49 -19.26
C GLY A 103 46.24 -10.97 -18.87
N ALA A 104 46.66 -11.83 -19.80
CA ALA A 104 46.71 -13.28 -19.57
C ALA A 104 48.05 -13.67 -18.89
N VAL A 105 48.02 -14.75 -18.14
CA VAL A 105 49.23 -15.39 -17.54
C VAL A 105 49.73 -16.49 -18.46
N ALA A 106 48.86 -17.15 -19.19
CA ALA A 106 49.24 -18.14 -20.21
C ALA A 106 48.21 -18.16 -21.35
N ILE A 107 48.68 -18.40 -22.56
CA ILE A 107 47.88 -18.56 -23.78
C ILE A 107 48.34 -19.82 -24.49
N ALA A 108 47.44 -20.73 -24.75
CA ALA A 108 47.66 -21.94 -25.55
C ALA A 108 46.62 -22.07 -26.65
N LEU A 109 47.00 -22.61 -27.78
CA LEU A 109 46.14 -23.03 -28.87
C LEU A 109 46.11 -24.55 -28.90
N ASP A 110 44.90 -25.09 -28.99
CA ASP A 110 44.68 -26.54 -29.13
C ASP A 110 44.22 -26.80 -30.60
N GLN A 111 45.08 -27.45 -31.37
CA GLN A 111 44.86 -27.80 -32.79
C GLN A 111 44.53 -29.26 -32.91
N GLY A 112 43.58 -29.74 -32.15
CA GLY A 112 43.02 -31.10 -32.20
C GLY A 112 43.92 -32.16 -31.56
N ALA A 113 45.08 -32.45 -32.13
CA ALA A 113 46.03 -33.47 -31.59
C ALA A 113 47.23 -32.87 -30.86
N GLN A 114 47.44 -31.57 -30.99
CA GLN A 114 48.60 -30.87 -30.40
C GLN A 114 48.18 -29.61 -29.69
N ARG A 115 48.50 -29.58 -28.40
CA ARG A 115 48.37 -28.36 -27.60
C ARG A 115 49.67 -27.58 -27.67
N ARG A 116 49.64 -26.41 -28.33
CA ARG A 116 50.78 -25.53 -28.48
C ARG A 116 50.71 -24.40 -27.49
N LEU A 117 51.66 -24.31 -26.59
CA LEU A 117 51.81 -23.18 -25.68
C LEU A 117 52.44 -22.01 -26.46
N ILE A 118 51.75 -20.88 -26.57
CA ILE A 118 52.19 -19.69 -27.32
C ILE A 118 52.97 -18.75 -26.43
N ALA A 119 52.42 -18.46 -25.25
CA ALA A 119 53.09 -17.60 -24.27
C ALA A 119 52.75 -18.05 -22.87
N MET A 120 53.70 -17.95 -21.93
CA MET A 120 53.49 -18.28 -20.53
C MET A 120 54.37 -17.38 -19.66
N SER A 121 53.83 -16.83 -18.61
CA SER A 121 54.53 -16.21 -17.51
C SER A 121 54.52 -17.17 -16.30
N ASN A 122 54.85 -16.69 -15.13
CA ASN A 122 54.88 -17.50 -13.91
C ASN A 122 53.46 -17.95 -13.53
N VAL A 123 53.04 -19.16 -13.93
CA VAL A 123 51.70 -19.69 -13.69
C VAL A 123 51.64 -20.25 -12.27
N PRO A 124 50.65 -19.84 -11.43
CA PRO A 124 50.38 -20.50 -10.18
C PRO A 124 50.05 -21.99 -10.40
N THR A 125 50.45 -22.82 -9.46
CA THR A 125 50.36 -24.28 -9.58
C THR A 125 48.90 -24.80 -9.57
N GLN A 126 47.94 -23.95 -9.21
CA GLN A 126 46.54 -24.34 -9.07
C GLN A 126 45.62 -23.39 -9.82
N VAL A 127 44.70 -23.93 -10.60
CA VAL A 127 43.63 -23.20 -11.30
C VAL A 127 42.35 -23.33 -10.46
N ASP A 128 41.82 -22.20 -10.02
CA ASP A 128 40.64 -22.17 -9.12
C ASP A 128 39.31 -22.26 -9.87
N PHE A 129 39.27 -21.71 -11.08
CA PHE A 129 38.07 -21.73 -11.92
C PHE A 129 38.37 -22.20 -13.32
N VAL A 130 37.53 -23.10 -13.85
CA VAL A 130 37.57 -23.53 -15.25
C VAL A 130 36.25 -23.19 -15.89
N VAL A 131 36.32 -22.50 -17.04
CA VAL A 131 35.13 -22.07 -17.80
C VAL A 131 35.29 -22.49 -19.24
N ASP A 132 34.45 -23.39 -19.72
CA ASP A 132 34.29 -23.71 -21.14
C ASP A 132 33.10 -22.89 -21.69
N MET A 133 33.43 -21.98 -22.62
CA MET A 133 32.40 -21.09 -23.21
C MET A 133 31.38 -21.83 -24.08
N ALA A 134 31.69 -23.05 -24.51
CA ALA A 134 30.77 -23.90 -25.27
C ALA A 134 29.67 -24.52 -24.40
N GLU A 135 29.92 -24.70 -23.11
CA GLU A 135 29.01 -25.35 -22.16
C GLU A 135 28.31 -24.37 -21.23
N VAL A 136 28.49 -23.06 -21.46
CA VAL A 136 27.94 -22.02 -20.59
C VAL A 136 26.42 -21.93 -20.75
N THR A 137 25.70 -22.17 -19.66
CA THR A 137 24.26 -21.96 -19.56
C THR A 137 23.96 -20.67 -18.75
N PRO A 138 22.76 -20.10 -18.87
CA PRO A 138 22.39 -18.91 -18.08
C PRO A 138 22.57 -19.12 -16.56
N LEU A 139 22.22 -20.31 -16.07
CA LEU A 139 22.32 -20.62 -14.66
C LEU A 139 23.76 -20.75 -14.18
N THR A 140 24.63 -21.46 -14.94
CA THR A 140 26.04 -21.58 -14.63
C THR A 140 26.76 -20.23 -14.70
N SER A 141 26.33 -19.35 -15.62
CA SER A 141 26.86 -17.97 -15.71
C SER A 141 26.54 -17.16 -14.48
N ILE A 142 25.30 -17.23 -13.99
CA ILE A 142 24.86 -16.52 -12.78
C ILE A 142 25.68 -17.01 -11.58
N LEU A 143 25.67 -18.33 -11.32
CA LEU A 143 26.38 -18.90 -10.19
C LEU A 143 27.89 -18.63 -10.24
N GLY A 144 28.51 -18.77 -11.43
CA GLY A 144 29.91 -18.45 -11.62
C GLY A 144 30.26 -16.97 -11.41
N SER A 145 29.32 -16.06 -11.77
CA SER A 145 29.53 -14.63 -11.53
C SER A 145 29.52 -14.31 -10.03
N PHE A 146 28.60 -14.86 -9.26
CA PHE A 146 28.60 -14.68 -7.82
C PHE A 146 29.80 -15.34 -7.13
N ALA A 147 30.24 -16.51 -7.61
CA ALA A 147 31.41 -17.16 -7.11
C ALA A 147 32.68 -16.28 -7.29
N ILE A 148 32.83 -15.64 -8.46
CA ILE A 148 33.95 -14.74 -8.72
C ILE A 148 33.82 -13.46 -7.89
N LEU A 149 32.65 -12.85 -7.77
CA LEU A 149 32.47 -11.63 -6.98
C LEU A 149 32.77 -11.82 -5.50
N THR A 150 32.53 -13.01 -4.96
CA THR A 150 32.74 -13.34 -3.54
C THR A 150 34.11 -13.99 -3.29
N TYR A 151 34.87 -14.28 -4.35
CA TYR A 151 36.16 -14.91 -4.22
C TYR A 151 37.16 -14.01 -3.49
N ARG A 152 37.95 -14.62 -2.59
CA ARG A 152 38.99 -13.96 -1.80
C ARG A 152 40.30 -14.73 -1.96
N GLY A 153 41.11 -14.31 -2.92
CA GLY A 153 42.40 -14.97 -3.16
C GLY A 153 43.05 -14.42 -4.42
N ASP A 154 44.33 -14.77 -4.60
CA ASP A 154 45.14 -14.42 -5.78
C ASP A 154 45.15 -15.55 -6.81
N GLY A 155 44.03 -16.22 -6.97
CA GLY A 155 43.87 -17.35 -7.86
C GLY A 155 43.84 -17.01 -9.34
N VAL A 156 43.90 -18.04 -10.17
CA VAL A 156 43.77 -17.92 -11.62
C VAL A 156 42.59 -18.70 -12.12
N MET A 157 41.99 -18.20 -13.19
CA MET A 157 40.92 -18.87 -13.93
C MET A 157 41.42 -19.29 -15.32
N ARG A 158 40.98 -20.42 -15.77
CA ARG A 158 41.17 -20.94 -17.11
C ARG A 158 39.88 -20.80 -17.89
N ALA A 159 39.94 -20.11 -19.01
CA ALA A 159 38.80 -19.98 -19.94
C ALA A 159 39.16 -20.62 -21.28
N VAL A 160 38.21 -21.38 -21.82
CA VAL A 160 38.36 -22.09 -23.09
C VAL A 160 37.24 -21.69 -24.02
N ALA A 161 37.57 -21.37 -25.27
CA ALA A 161 36.57 -21.15 -26.32
C ALA A 161 36.97 -21.78 -27.63
N ALA A 162 35.98 -22.10 -28.48
CA ALA A 162 36.25 -22.50 -29.85
C ALA A 162 36.80 -21.32 -30.67
N GLY A 163 37.82 -21.52 -31.48
CA GLY A 163 38.41 -20.50 -32.36
C GLY A 163 37.42 -20.03 -33.42
N GLN A 164 37.39 -18.72 -33.70
CA GLN A 164 36.44 -18.10 -34.64
C GLN A 164 36.76 -18.27 -36.11
N MET A 165 37.95 -18.75 -36.49
CA MET A 165 38.41 -18.80 -37.91
C MET A 165 38.24 -20.13 -38.57
N GLY A 166 37.14 -20.89 -38.29
CA GLY A 166 36.78 -22.07 -39.08
C GLY A 166 37.73 -23.28 -38.98
N HIS A 167 38.74 -23.20 -38.13
CA HIS A 167 39.64 -24.29 -37.81
C HIS A 167 39.23 -24.90 -36.48
N THR A 168 39.49 -26.20 -36.34
CA THR A 168 39.23 -27.00 -35.12
C THR A 168 40.07 -26.57 -33.94
N GLU A 169 40.41 -25.29 -33.89
CA GLU A 169 41.32 -24.72 -32.86
C GLU A 169 40.51 -24.26 -31.67
N ARG A 170 40.90 -24.67 -30.46
CA ARG A 170 40.42 -24.12 -29.21
C ARG A 170 41.43 -23.18 -28.62
N VAL A 171 40.96 -22.02 -28.20
CA VAL A 171 41.80 -21.03 -27.49
C VAL A 171 41.63 -21.27 -26.00
N ASP A 172 42.76 -21.46 -25.33
CA ASP A 172 42.83 -21.73 -23.91
C ASP A 172 43.69 -20.62 -23.26
N VAL A 173 43.04 -19.83 -22.42
CA VAL A 173 43.69 -18.67 -21.79
C VAL A 173 43.55 -18.72 -20.28
N VAL A 174 44.60 -18.43 -19.58
CA VAL A 174 44.62 -18.33 -18.13
C VAL A 174 44.73 -16.88 -17.72
N PHE A 175 43.82 -16.41 -16.90
CA PHE A 175 43.74 -15.04 -16.39
C PHE A 175 43.81 -15.02 -14.86
N PRO A 176 44.37 -13.95 -14.26
CA PRO A 176 44.18 -13.69 -12.84
C PRO A 176 42.67 -13.39 -12.55
N VAL A 177 42.11 -14.05 -11.56
CA VAL A 177 40.70 -13.83 -11.16
C VAL A 177 40.46 -12.38 -10.76
N ALA A 178 41.47 -11.74 -10.16
CA ALA A 178 41.39 -10.35 -9.71
C ALA A 178 41.05 -9.36 -10.83
N LEU A 179 41.52 -9.57 -12.07
CA LEU A 179 41.22 -8.69 -13.20
C LEU A 179 39.70 -8.69 -13.52
N LEU A 180 39.13 -9.89 -13.68
CA LEU A 180 37.69 -10.01 -13.94
C LEU A 180 36.87 -9.50 -12.75
N GLN A 181 37.28 -9.82 -11.52
CA GLN A 181 36.59 -9.39 -10.31
C GLN A 181 36.56 -7.86 -10.19
N GLN A 182 37.66 -7.16 -10.43
CA GLN A 182 37.73 -5.69 -10.41
C GLN A 182 36.76 -5.07 -11.44
N ASP A 183 36.78 -5.57 -12.68
CA ASP A 183 35.92 -5.08 -13.75
C ASP A 183 34.43 -5.38 -13.46
N MET A 184 34.16 -6.56 -12.89
CA MET A 184 32.80 -6.92 -12.45
C MET A 184 32.29 -6.05 -11.29
N LEU A 185 33.17 -5.72 -10.32
CA LEU A 185 32.81 -4.82 -9.21
C LEU A 185 32.54 -3.39 -9.70
N ALA A 186 33.39 -2.88 -10.60
CA ALA A 186 33.20 -1.57 -11.21
C ALA A 186 31.94 -1.51 -12.05
N PHE A 187 31.61 -2.56 -12.80
CA PHE A 187 30.36 -2.69 -13.55
C PHE A 187 29.17 -2.77 -12.63
N SER A 188 29.23 -3.59 -11.56
CA SER A 188 28.18 -3.71 -10.55
C SER A 188 27.89 -2.37 -9.89
N GLY A 189 28.91 -1.63 -9.49
CA GLY A 189 28.75 -0.30 -8.89
C GLY A 189 28.04 0.68 -9.82
N ARG A 190 28.40 0.69 -11.11
CA ARG A 190 27.77 1.57 -12.12
C ARG A 190 26.30 1.18 -12.38
N ILE A 191 26.02 -0.12 -12.55
CA ILE A 191 24.66 -0.60 -12.81
C ILE A 191 23.75 -0.36 -11.60
N LEU A 192 24.21 -0.69 -10.39
CA LEU A 192 23.44 -0.47 -9.16
C LEU A 192 23.17 1.02 -8.92
N ALA A 193 24.16 1.89 -9.15
CA ALA A 193 23.97 3.33 -9.02
C ALA A 193 22.91 3.86 -10.01
N LEU A 194 23.00 3.46 -11.29
CA LEU A 194 22.05 3.85 -12.33
C LEU A 194 20.65 3.31 -12.03
N SER A 195 20.56 2.04 -11.65
CA SER A 195 19.32 1.36 -11.29
C SER A 195 18.68 2.04 -10.08
N LEU A 196 19.42 2.37 -9.03
CA LEU A 196 18.94 3.07 -7.86
C LEU A 196 18.34 4.45 -8.20
N VAL A 197 19.00 5.20 -9.09
CA VAL A 197 18.49 6.50 -9.55
C VAL A 197 17.16 6.33 -10.30
N ILE A 198 17.12 5.42 -11.28
CA ILE A 198 15.90 5.16 -12.07
C ILE A 198 14.76 4.68 -11.16
N SER A 199 15.06 3.74 -10.27
CA SER A 199 14.12 3.19 -9.30
C SER A 199 13.61 4.26 -8.33
N GLY A 200 14.49 5.14 -7.86
CA GLY A 200 14.14 6.27 -7.00
C GLY A 200 13.18 7.26 -7.69
N ILE A 201 13.48 7.61 -8.94
CA ILE A 201 12.60 8.47 -9.75
C ILE A 201 11.23 7.80 -9.97
N THR A 202 11.24 6.53 -10.36
CA THR A 202 9.98 5.77 -10.60
C THR A 202 9.15 5.66 -9.33
N ALA A 203 9.76 5.30 -8.21
CA ALA A 203 9.08 5.22 -6.93
C ALA A 203 8.50 6.57 -6.49
N ALA A 204 9.25 7.66 -6.68
CA ALA A 204 8.79 9.01 -6.37
C ALA A 204 7.59 9.41 -7.25
N LEU A 205 7.65 9.16 -8.56
CA LEU A 205 6.55 9.43 -9.48
C LEU A 205 5.29 8.65 -9.12
N VAL A 206 5.41 7.34 -8.89
CA VAL A 206 4.29 6.48 -8.48
C VAL A 206 3.68 6.98 -7.17
N TYR A 207 4.51 7.29 -6.17
CA TYR A 207 4.05 7.79 -4.87
C TYR A 207 3.32 9.12 -5.00
N ILE A 208 3.87 10.09 -5.76
CA ILE A 208 3.27 11.42 -5.96
C ILE A 208 1.91 11.27 -6.66
N THR A 209 1.87 10.46 -7.73
CA THR A 209 0.65 10.19 -8.50
C THR A 209 -0.43 9.55 -7.63
N LEU A 210 -0.09 8.49 -6.91
CA LEU A 210 -1.02 7.79 -6.03
C LEU A 210 -1.53 8.68 -4.90
N ARG A 211 -0.64 9.50 -4.32
CA ARG A 211 -1.01 10.47 -3.31
C ARG A 211 -1.97 11.54 -3.84
N ALA A 212 -1.73 12.04 -5.07
CA ALA A 212 -2.55 13.09 -5.67
C ALA A 212 -3.91 12.59 -6.13
N ILE A 213 -3.95 11.41 -6.78
CA ILE A 213 -5.15 10.88 -7.42
C ILE A 213 -6.07 10.18 -6.42
N PHE A 214 -5.51 9.43 -5.45
CA PHE A 214 -6.31 8.58 -4.55
C PHE A 214 -6.30 9.05 -3.10
N ILE A 215 -5.11 9.25 -2.51
CA ILE A 215 -5.02 9.44 -1.06
C ILE A 215 -5.62 10.77 -0.62
N ARG A 216 -5.31 11.86 -1.33
CA ARG A 216 -5.84 13.19 -0.99
C ARG A 216 -7.37 13.26 -1.13
N PRO A 217 -7.98 12.84 -2.25
CA PRO A 217 -9.44 12.84 -2.38
C PRO A 217 -10.13 11.94 -1.35
N LEU A 218 -9.63 10.73 -1.12
CA LEU A 218 -10.21 9.82 -0.14
C LEU A 218 -10.19 10.41 1.29
N ARG A 219 -9.08 11.04 1.69
CA ARG A 219 -9.01 11.75 2.98
C ARG A 219 -9.97 12.92 3.06
N ARG A 220 -10.22 13.61 1.93
CA ARG A 220 -11.21 14.69 1.88
C ARG A 220 -12.62 14.15 2.12
N LEU A 221 -12.99 13.05 1.45
CA LEU A 221 -14.27 12.37 1.68
C LEU A 221 -14.46 12.00 3.14
N THR A 222 -13.48 11.30 3.74
CA THR A 222 -13.53 10.88 5.15
C THR A 222 -13.71 12.08 6.09
N ARG A 223 -12.95 13.16 5.88
CA ARG A 223 -13.09 14.37 6.72
C ARG A 223 -14.44 15.04 6.56
N SER A 224 -14.98 15.10 5.34
CA SER A 224 -16.31 15.67 5.12
C SER A 224 -17.38 14.85 5.86
N MET A 225 -17.31 13.53 5.79
CA MET A 225 -18.20 12.65 6.56
C MET A 225 -18.09 12.87 8.08
N GLU A 226 -16.87 13.01 8.61
CA GLU A 226 -16.65 13.30 10.04
C GLU A 226 -17.26 14.66 10.42
N GLN A 227 -17.02 15.71 9.63
CA GLN A 227 -17.56 17.05 9.86
C GLN A 227 -19.09 17.10 9.78
N PHE A 228 -19.68 16.37 8.84
CA PHE A 228 -21.13 16.26 8.72
C PHE A 228 -21.73 15.47 9.89
N ALA A 229 -21.08 14.38 10.33
CA ALA A 229 -21.53 13.56 11.45
C ALA A 229 -21.57 14.33 12.79
N GLU A 230 -20.67 15.33 12.99
CA GLU A 230 -20.69 16.19 14.18
C GLU A 230 -21.94 17.07 14.28
N ASN A 231 -22.46 17.56 13.15
CA ASN A 231 -23.67 18.37 13.09
C ASN A 231 -24.41 18.16 11.76
N PRO A 232 -25.23 17.10 11.66
CA PRO A 232 -25.94 16.76 10.41
C PRO A 232 -27.07 17.72 10.03
N GLU A 233 -27.47 18.58 10.96
CA GLU A 233 -28.50 19.62 10.71
C GLU A 233 -27.94 20.84 9.99
N ASP A 234 -26.63 21.05 10.03
CA ASP A 234 -25.96 22.16 9.35
C ASP A 234 -25.71 21.83 7.87
N GLY A 235 -26.58 22.25 6.99
CA GLY A 235 -26.45 22.06 5.54
C GLY A 235 -25.18 22.64 4.92
N SER A 236 -24.45 23.53 5.62
CA SER A 236 -23.18 24.08 5.15
C SER A 236 -22.03 23.04 5.22
N ARG A 237 -22.22 21.98 6.00
CA ARG A 237 -21.26 20.88 6.17
C ARG A 237 -21.40 19.76 5.14
N ILE A 238 -22.41 19.83 4.28
CA ILE A 238 -22.58 18.88 3.17
C ILE A 238 -21.37 19.01 2.24
N ILE A 239 -20.84 17.86 1.81
CA ILE A 239 -19.65 17.81 0.96
C ILE A 239 -19.85 18.63 -0.33
N LYS A 240 -18.87 19.46 -0.65
CA LYS A 240 -18.84 20.17 -1.94
C LYS A 240 -18.22 19.28 -3.01
N VAL A 241 -19.01 18.90 -4.00
CA VAL A 241 -18.58 18.09 -5.14
C VAL A 241 -17.46 18.80 -5.90
N SER A 242 -16.36 18.09 -6.17
CA SER A 242 -15.15 18.66 -6.79
C SER A 242 -15.26 18.80 -8.32
N GLY A 243 -16.28 18.24 -8.96
CA GLY A 243 -16.47 18.22 -10.41
C GLY A 243 -15.57 17.18 -11.13
N ARG A 244 -14.97 16.22 -10.42
CA ARG A 244 -14.24 15.11 -11.03
C ARG A 244 -15.18 14.24 -11.86
N ARG A 245 -14.61 13.59 -12.92
CA ARG A 245 -15.34 12.71 -13.82
C ARG A 245 -14.88 11.25 -13.72
N ASP A 246 -14.47 10.84 -12.52
CA ASP A 246 -14.01 9.48 -12.20
C ASP A 246 -14.89 8.87 -11.08
N GLU A 247 -14.60 7.65 -10.69
CA GLU A 247 -15.33 6.90 -9.67
C GLU A 247 -15.34 7.61 -8.31
N LEU A 248 -14.31 8.40 -8.02
CA LEU A 248 -14.25 9.23 -6.81
C LEU A 248 -15.18 10.45 -6.91
N GLY A 249 -15.31 11.03 -8.10
CA GLY A 249 -16.31 12.08 -8.37
C GLY A 249 -17.74 11.55 -8.21
N ASP A 250 -18.03 10.38 -8.72
CA ASP A 250 -19.32 9.71 -8.52
C ASP A 250 -19.60 9.42 -7.05
N ALA A 251 -18.60 9.02 -6.29
CA ALA A 251 -18.70 8.81 -4.84
C ALA A 251 -19.01 10.12 -4.11
N GLU A 252 -18.36 11.26 -4.49
CA GLU A 252 -18.66 12.58 -3.92
C GLU A 252 -20.12 12.99 -4.17
N VAL A 253 -20.64 12.78 -5.38
CA VAL A 253 -22.03 13.12 -5.73
C VAL A 253 -23.01 12.27 -4.92
N ARG A 254 -22.79 10.96 -4.81
CA ARG A 254 -23.64 10.06 -4.03
C ARG A 254 -23.61 10.39 -2.54
N LEU A 255 -22.43 10.72 -2.02
CA LEU A 255 -22.29 11.14 -0.62
C LEU A 255 -23.03 12.44 -0.35
N ALA A 256 -22.87 13.46 -1.22
CA ALA A 256 -23.61 14.72 -1.10
C ALA A 256 -25.13 14.52 -1.08
N ALA A 257 -25.65 13.69 -1.97
CA ALA A 257 -27.06 13.36 -2.03
C ALA A 257 -27.57 12.65 -0.75
N MET A 258 -26.77 11.77 -0.19
CA MET A 258 -27.08 11.07 1.07
C MET A 258 -27.07 12.04 2.26
N GLU A 259 -26.06 12.89 2.38
CA GLU A 259 -25.96 13.89 3.45
C GLU A 259 -27.13 14.89 3.39
N GLU A 260 -27.50 15.33 2.17
CA GLU A 260 -28.65 16.21 1.97
C GLU A 260 -30.00 15.55 2.34
N ALA A 261 -30.17 14.27 1.99
CA ALA A 261 -31.37 13.52 2.35
C ALA A 261 -31.48 13.33 3.87
N LEU A 262 -30.37 13.03 4.53
CA LEU A 262 -30.30 12.89 5.99
C LEU A 262 -30.59 14.21 6.71
N SER A 263 -30.00 15.30 6.28
CA SER A 263 -30.25 16.65 6.83
C SER A 263 -31.71 17.03 6.72
N ARG A 264 -32.34 16.80 5.54
CA ARG A 264 -33.78 17.04 5.34
C ARG A 264 -34.64 16.20 6.28
N ALA A 265 -34.32 14.93 6.46
CA ALA A 265 -35.07 14.03 7.35
C ALA A 265 -34.97 14.47 8.82
N LEU A 266 -33.80 14.92 9.28
CA LEU A 266 -33.60 15.44 10.62
C LEU A 266 -34.41 16.72 10.87
N HIS A 267 -34.37 17.68 9.94
CA HIS A 267 -35.19 18.89 10.02
C HIS A 267 -36.69 18.60 10.05
N GLN A 268 -37.16 17.61 9.27
CA GLN A 268 -38.56 17.21 9.29
C GLN A 268 -38.93 16.59 10.65
N LYS A 269 -38.06 15.73 11.20
CA LYS A 269 -38.25 15.14 12.53
C LYS A 269 -38.35 16.23 13.61
N GLN A 270 -37.48 17.24 13.56
CA GLN A 270 -37.47 18.36 14.50
C GLN A 270 -38.76 19.16 14.43
N ARG A 271 -39.23 19.49 13.21
CA ARG A 271 -40.51 20.21 13.01
C ARG A 271 -41.71 19.40 13.58
N LEU A 272 -41.69 18.09 13.40
CA LEU A 272 -42.76 17.25 13.98
C LEU A 272 -42.71 17.22 15.52
N ALA A 273 -41.52 17.20 16.11
CA ALA A 273 -41.34 17.29 17.54
C ALA A 273 -41.83 18.64 18.11
N ASP A 274 -41.47 19.75 17.46
CA ASP A 274 -41.89 21.10 17.83
C ASP A 274 -43.42 21.25 17.71
N LEU A 275 -44.04 20.70 16.66
CA LEU A 275 -45.51 20.68 16.49
C LEU A 275 -46.16 19.84 17.61
N GLY A 276 -45.59 18.67 17.95
CA GLY A 276 -46.06 17.85 19.06
C GLY A 276 -46.07 18.58 20.40
N LEU A 277 -45.00 19.32 20.69
CA LEU A 277 -44.92 20.16 21.89
C LEU A 277 -45.94 21.30 21.89
N ALA A 278 -46.14 21.97 20.75
CA ALA A 278 -47.11 23.03 20.57
C ALA A 278 -48.56 22.52 20.79
N VAL A 279 -48.89 21.37 20.17
CA VAL A 279 -50.21 20.72 20.34
C VAL A 279 -50.42 20.29 21.81
N SER A 280 -49.40 19.73 22.46
CA SER A 280 -49.50 19.35 23.87
C SER A 280 -49.76 20.58 24.77
N LYS A 281 -49.11 21.70 24.53
CA LYS A 281 -49.34 22.96 25.24
C LYS A 281 -50.73 23.50 25.03
N ILE A 282 -51.18 23.55 23.76
CA ILE A 282 -52.54 23.98 23.44
C ILE A 282 -53.59 23.09 24.16
N ASN A 283 -53.42 21.80 24.14
CA ASN A 283 -54.33 20.88 24.83
C ASN A 283 -54.34 21.11 26.35
N HIS A 284 -53.20 21.39 26.96
CA HIS A 284 -53.11 21.73 28.37
C HIS A 284 -53.86 23.02 28.67
N ASP A 285 -53.64 24.08 27.88
CA ASP A 285 -54.30 25.38 28.06
C ASP A 285 -55.80 25.32 27.82
N LEU A 286 -56.24 24.58 26.80
CA LEU A 286 -57.66 24.32 26.56
C LEU A 286 -58.31 23.59 27.74
N ARG A 287 -57.65 22.58 28.31
CA ARG A 287 -58.15 21.85 29.46
C ARG A 287 -58.33 22.75 30.69
N ASN A 288 -57.37 23.66 30.92
CA ASN A 288 -57.45 24.65 32.02
C ASN A 288 -58.59 25.67 31.83
N LEU A 289 -58.79 26.12 30.57
CA LEU A 289 -59.91 27.02 30.25
C LEU A 289 -61.25 26.34 30.42
N LEU A 290 -61.42 25.10 29.97
CA LEU A 290 -62.63 24.32 30.12
C LEU A 290 -62.95 24.01 31.60
N ALA A 291 -61.95 23.65 32.39
CA ALA A 291 -62.07 23.44 33.82
C ALA A 291 -62.52 24.72 34.57
N SER A 292 -61.95 25.88 34.19
CA SER A 292 -62.37 27.17 34.75
C SER A 292 -63.84 27.50 34.35
N ALA A 293 -64.23 27.23 33.12
CA ALA A 293 -65.60 27.45 32.63
C ALA A 293 -66.61 26.55 33.37
N GLN A 294 -66.25 25.27 33.66
CA GLN A 294 -67.05 24.37 34.47
C GLN A 294 -67.30 24.92 35.88
N LEU A 295 -66.20 25.38 36.56
CA LEU A 295 -66.34 26.00 37.89
C LEU A 295 -67.26 27.22 37.92
N PHE A 296 -67.20 28.06 36.89
CA PHE A 296 -68.07 29.20 36.77
C PHE A 296 -69.54 28.77 36.55
N LEU A 297 -69.79 27.77 35.75
CA LEU A 297 -71.18 27.25 35.53
C LEU A 297 -71.75 26.57 36.76
N GLU A 298 -70.98 25.79 37.52
CA GLU A 298 -71.39 25.21 38.79
C GLU A 298 -71.81 26.28 39.83
N ARG A 299 -71.08 27.43 39.84
CA ARG A 299 -71.47 28.56 40.69
C ARG A 299 -72.75 29.22 40.21
N LEU A 300 -72.99 29.30 38.89
CA LEU A 300 -74.23 29.84 38.33
C LEU A 300 -75.50 28.95 38.59
N GLU A 301 -75.37 27.65 38.75
CA GLU A 301 -76.43 26.75 39.14
C GLU A 301 -77.11 27.14 40.51
N HIS A 302 -76.39 27.84 41.37
CA HIS A 302 -76.83 28.27 42.66
C HIS A 302 -77.58 29.64 42.66
N VAL A 303 -77.65 30.27 41.46
CA VAL A 303 -78.36 31.54 41.29
C VAL A 303 -79.84 31.26 41.07
N PRO A 304 -80.77 31.86 41.88
CA PRO A 304 -82.24 31.62 41.77
C PRO A 304 -82.83 32.41 40.60
N ASP A 305 -82.39 32.08 39.33
CA ASP A 305 -82.96 32.61 38.11
C ASP A 305 -83.47 31.46 37.21
N PRO A 306 -84.75 31.50 36.80
CA PRO A 306 -85.32 30.44 35.96
C PRO A 306 -84.65 30.18 34.63
N THR A 307 -84.00 31.20 34.06
CA THR A 307 -83.27 31.12 32.80
C THR A 307 -81.97 30.42 32.98
N VAL A 308 -81.23 30.72 34.07
CA VAL A 308 -79.96 30.13 34.42
C VAL A 308 -80.17 28.63 34.75
N ASN A 309 -81.14 28.30 35.58
CA ASN A 309 -81.40 26.90 35.95
C ASN A 309 -81.79 26.01 34.76
N ARG A 310 -82.29 26.55 33.66
CA ARG A 310 -82.58 25.82 32.43
C ARG A 310 -81.39 25.71 31.47
N LEU A 311 -80.46 26.69 31.41
CA LEU A 311 -79.37 26.75 30.45
C LEU A 311 -78.08 26.20 31.00
N ALA A 312 -77.74 26.41 32.27
CA ALA A 312 -76.51 25.97 32.89
C ALA A 312 -76.22 24.47 32.75
N PRO A 313 -77.19 23.56 33.01
CA PRO A 313 -77.02 22.11 32.86
C PRO A 313 -76.68 21.70 31.39
N LYS A 314 -77.28 22.37 30.41
CA LYS A 314 -77.07 22.08 28.99
C LYS A 314 -75.66 22.51 28.54
N ILE A 315 -75.21 23.65 29.06
CA ILE A 315 -73.84 24.13 28.73
C ILE A 315 -72.82 23.23 29.43
N LEU A 316 -73.07 22.83 30.71
CA LEU A 316 -72.23 21.91 31.45
C LEU A 316 -72.11 20.57 30.75
N ALA A 317 -73.16 19.97 30.29
CA ALA A 317 -73.19 18.72 29.52
C ALA A 317 -72.42 18.84 28.17
N THR A 318 -72.37 20.04 27.57
CA THR A 318 -71.59 20.29 26.34
C THR A 318 -70.15 20.41 26.62
N LEU A 319 -69.76 21.07 27.72
CA LEU A 319 -68.40 21.17 28.19
C LEU A 319 -67.78 19.83 28.62
N ASP A 320 -68.53 19.02 29.34
CA ASP A 320 -68.16 17.67 29.74
C ASP A 320 -67.92 16.78 28.53
N ARG A 321 -68.69 16.93 27.47
CA ARG A 321 -68.47 16.23 26.22
C ARG A 321 -67.17 16.73 25.51
N ALA A 322 -66.95 18.03 25.58
CA ALA A 322 -65.69 18.59 25.00
C ALA A 322 -64.44 18.18 25.77
N VAL A 323 -64.52 18.05 27.10
CA VAL A 323 -63.41 17.52 27.94
C VAL A 323 -63.27 16.02 27.82
N GLY A 324 -64.39 15.30 27.62
CA GLY A 324 -64.42 13.84 27.49
C GLY A 324 -63.91 13.30 26.13
N TYR A 325 -63.72 14.15 25.11
CA TYR A 325 -63.04 13.75 23.88
C TYR A 325 -61.53 13.56 24.20
N LYS A 326 -61.17 12.32 24.57
CA LYS A 326 -59.80 11.87 24.59
C LYS A 326 -59.32 11.83 23.13
N ILE A 327 -58.55 12.82 22.72
CA ILE A 327 -57.71 12.77 21.51
C ILE A 327 -56.47 11.97 21.82
#